data_1fc127f263e265b4524a8bbb74fe7849
#
_entry.id   1fc127f263e265b4524a8bbb74fe7849
#
_cell.length_a   1.000
_cell.length_b   1.000
_cell.length_c   1.000
_cell.angle_alpha   90.00
_cell.angle_beta   90.00
_cell.angle_gamma   90.00
#
_symmetry.space_group_name_H-M   'P 1'
#
loop_
_entity.id
_entity.type
_entity.pdbx_description
1 polymer ?
#
loop_
_entity_poly.entity_id
_entity_poly.type
_entity_poly.pdbx_seq_one_letter_code
_entity_poly.pdbx_strand_id
1 'polypeptide(L)'
;MANIEDVSHLLEVMKQLRDPLEGCAWDLEQDHDSLIPYLEEESQELIEAIESKNSDNIKDELGDVLLQVIFHSQIAQENKEFDFFDVVENLKQKLIRRHPYVFDKSKKHTKEEQTAMWEKIKRAEKGGKDFTY
;
A
#
# COMPACT_ATOMS: atom_id res chain seq x y z
N MET A 1 -21.13 6.85 5.42
CA MET A 1 -19.67 6.86 5.57
C MET A 1 -19.10 5.46 5.49
N ALA A 2 -17.99 5.31 4.76
CA ALA A 2 -17.28 4.04 4.66
C ALA A 2 -16.67 3.66 6.02
N ASN A 3 -16.58 2.35 6.31
CA ASN A 3 -16.04 1.82 7.54
C ASN A 3 -15.18 0.58 7.24
N ILE A 4 -14.71 -0.11 8.29
CA ILE A 4 -13.84 -1.26 8.15
C ILE A 4 -14.50 -2.42 7.40
N GLU A 5 -15.82 -2.54 7.47
CA GLU A 5 -16.57 -3.56 6.72
C GLU A 5 -16.49 -3.31 5.21
N ASP A 6 -16.47 -2.04 4.80
CA ASP A 6 -16.31 -1.67 3.40
C ASP A 6 -14.95 -2.11 2.86
N VAL A 7 -13.91 -2.03 3.67
CA VAL A 7 -12.58 -2.52 3.29
C VAL A 7 -12.62 -4.04 3.10
N SER A 8 -13.20 -4.77 4.05
CA SER A 8 -13.32 -6.22 3.95
C SER A 8 -14.15 -6.63 2.74
N HIS A 9 -15.22 -5.90 2.44
CA HIS A 9 -16.07 -6.15 1.27
C HIS A 9 -15.29 -5.89 -0.03
N LEU A 10 -14.48 -4.83 -0.08
CA LEU A 10 -13.63 -4.55 -1.24
C LEU A 10 -12.65 -5.71 -1.50
N LEU A 11 -12.06 -6.26 -0.45
CA LEU A 11 -11.17 -7.42 -0.57
C LEU A 11 -11.92 -8.64 -1.09
N GLU A 12 -13.16 -8.85 -0.67
CA GLU A 12 -14.02 -9.92 -1.18
C GLU A 12 -14.32 -9.73 -2.67
N VAL A 13 -14.60 -8.50 -3.09
CA VAL A 13 -14.83 -8.19 -4.51
C VAL A 13 -13.59 -8.57 -5.34
N MET A 14 -12.39 -8.23 -4.87
CA MET A 14 -11.15 -8.59 -5.56
C MET A 14 -11.00 -10.11 -5.66
N LYS A 15 -11.29 -10.81 -4.58
CA LYS A 15 -11.23 -12.27 -4.54
C LYS A 15 -12.20 -12.90 -5.55
N GLN A 16 -13.42 -12.34 -5.66
CA GLN A 16 -14.41 -12.79 -6.63
C GLN A 16 -13.94 -12.57 -8.07
N LEU A 17 -13.32 -11.43 -8.35
CA LEU A 17 -12.77 -11.15 -9.68
C LEU A 17 -11.67 -12.15 -10.06
N ARG A 18 -10.97 -12.71 -9.08
CA ARG A 18 -9.91 -13.71 -9.26
C ARG A 18 -10.40 -15.14 -9.04
N ASP A 19 -11.70 -15.38 -9.00
CA ASP A 19 -12.23 -16.73 -8.87
C ASP A 19 -11.92 -17.53 -10.14
N PRO A 20 -11.26 -18.72 -10.02
CA PRO A 20 -10.85 -19.49 -11.19
C PRO A 20 -11.99 -19.94 -12.10
N LEU A 21 -13.21 -20.04 -11.58
CA LEU A 21 -14.36 -20.55 -12.35
C LEU A 21 -15.27 -19.41 -12.82
N GLU A 22 -15.51 -18.41 -11.98
CA GLU A 22 -16.52 -17.37 -12.22
C GLU A 22 -15.94 -15.96 -12.25
N GLY A 23 -14.63 -15.81 -12.16
CA GLY A 23 -13.97 -14.51 -12.13
C GLY A 23 -13.85 -13.86 -13.50
N CYS A 24 -13.20 -12.72 -13.52
CA CYS A 24 -12.94 -11.96 -14.73
C CYS A 24 -11.73 -12.55 -15.46
N ALA A 25 -11.90 -12.89 -16.73
CA ALA A 25 -10.84 -13.53 -17.52
C ALA A 25 -9.56 -12.67 -17.54
N TRP A 26 -9.71 -11.37 -17.72
CA TRP A 26 -8.55 -10.47 -17.72
C TRP A 26 -7.83 -10.46 -16.37
N ASP A 27 -8.59 -10.34 -15.27
CA ASP A 27 -8.01 -10.35 -13.92
C ASP A 27 -7.28 -11.66 -13.61
N LEU A 28 -7.81 -12.78 -14.09
CA LEU A 28 -7.21 -14.10 -13.88
C LEU A 28 -5.88 -14.30 -14.61
N GLU A 29 -5.67 -13.59 -15.71
CA GLU A 29 -4.44 -13.66 -16.48
C GLU A 29 -3.29 -12.87 -15.84
N GLN A 30 -3.57 -12.01 -14.86
CA GLN A 30 -2.56 -11.12 -14.31
C GLN A 30 -1.70 -11.80 -13.26
N ASP A 31 -0.43 -11.39 -13.21
CA ASP A 31 0.52 -11.72 -12.15
C ASP A 31 1.24 -10.43 -11.74
N HIS A 32 2.18 -10.53 -10.81
CA HIS A 32 2.92 -9.34 -10.36
C HIS A 32 3.60 -8.61 -11.51
N ASP A 33 4.23 -9.35 -12.41
CA ASP A 33 4.99 -8.75 -13.52
C ASP A 33 4.08 -8.09 -14.55
N SER A 34 2.96 -8.73 -14.90
CA SER A 34 2.04 -8.19 -15.90
C SER A 34 1.37 -6.89 -15.42
N LEU A 35 1.29 -6.69 -14.11
CA LEU A 35 0.67 -5.49 -13.53
C LEU A 35 1.63 -4.30 -13.42
N ILE A 36 2.94 -4.49 -13.64
CA ILE A 36 3.90 -3.39 -13.54
C ILE A 36 3.54 -2.18 -14.41
N PRO A 37 3.21 -2.35 -15.70
CA PRO A 37 2.83 -1.20 -16.54
C PRO A 37 1.60 -0.45 -16.00
N TYR A 38 0.65 -1.17 -15.43
CA TYR A 38 -0.56 -0.56 -14.87
C TYR A 38 -0.24 0.23 -13.60
N LEU A 39 0.66 -0.27 -12.77
CA LEU A 39 1.10 0.47 -11.57
C LEU A 39 1.76 1.79 -11.97
N GLU A 40 2.60 1.79 -13.00
CA GLU A 40 3.23 3.00 -13.52
C GLU A 40 2.19 3.98 -14.05
N GLU A 41 1.23 3.49 -14.84
CA GLU A 41 0.16 4.30 -15.42
C GLU A 41 -0.71 4.91 -14.34
N GLU A 42 -1.17 4.11 -13.37
CA GLU A 42 -2.05 4.59 -12.32
C GLU A 42 -1.34 5.58 -11.39
N SER A 43 -0.05 5.38 -11.14
CA SER A 43 0.74 6.33 -10.35
C SER A 43 0.84 7.67 -11.07
N GLN A 44 1.05 7.66 -12.39
CA GLN A 44 1.13 8.88 -13.19
C GLN A 44 -0.21 9.60 -13.21
N GLU A 45 -1.31 8.87 -13.34
CA GLU A 45 -2.65 9.46 -13.33
C GLU A 45 -2.96 10.11 -11.97
N LEU A 46 -2.51 9.50 -10.88
CA LEU A 46 -2.66 10.11 -9.56
C LEU A 46 -1.85 11.41 -9.46
N ILE A 47 -0.62 11.42 -9.98
CA ILE A 47 0.21 12.64 -10.00
C ILE A 47 -0.52 13.75 -10.76
N GLU A 48 -1.06 13.46 -11.92
CA GLU A 48 -1.82 14.43 -12.71
C GLU A 48 -3.06 14.93 -11.98
N ALA A 49 -3.76 14.03 -11.28
CA ALA A 49 -4.93 14.40 -10.48
C ALA A 49 -4.56 15.36 -9.35
N ILE A 50 -3.44 15.10 -8.67
CA ILE A 50 -2.94 15.97 -7.61
C ILE A 50 -2.59 17.35 -8.17
N GLU A 51 -1.93 17.38 -9.32
CA GLU A 51 -1.58 18.63 -10.00
C GLU A 51 -2.80 19.43 -10.42
N SER A 52 -3.89 18.74 -10.79
CA SER A 52 -5.15 19.39 -11.17
C SER A 52 -5.85 20.06 -9.99
N LYS A 53 -5.51 19.68 -8.75
CA LYS A 53 -6.12 20.17 -7.52
C LYS A 53 -7.62 19.89 -7.42
N ASN A 54 -8.11 18.94 -8.18
CA ASN A 54 -9.51 18.53 -8.17
C ASN A 54 -9.70 17.36 -7.22
N SER A 55 -10.44 17.59 -6.13
CA SER A 55 -10.64 16.61 -5.07
C SER A 55 -11.27 15.30 -5.56
N ASP A 56 -12.24 15.39 -6.46
CA ASP A 56 -12.92 14.20 -6.98
C ASP A 56 -11.99 13.35 -7.83
N ASN A 57 -11.12 14.00 -8.64
CA ASN A 57 -10.13 13.29 -9.43
C ASN A 57 -9.09 12.62 -8.54
N ILE A 58 -8.64 13.30 -7.52
CA ILE A 58 -7.67 12.74 -6.55
C ILE A 58 -8.26 11.50 -5.87
N LYS A 59 -9.50 11.58 -5.43
CA LYS A 59 -10.19 10.46 -4.79
C LYS A 59 -10.28 9.26 -5.73
N ASP A 60 -10.67 9.51 -6.98
CA ASP A 60 -10.82 8.46 -7.98
C ASP A 60 -9.49 7.76 -8.26
N GLU A 61 -8.44 8.55 -8.49
CA GLU A 61 -7.12 7.98 -8.81
C GLU A 61 -6.44 7.34 -7.61
N LEU A 62 -6.72 7.79 -6.39
CA LEU A 62 -6.29 7.09 -5.19
C LEU A 62 -6.91 5.69 -5.12
N GLY A 63 -8.17 5.56 -5.53
CA GLY A 63 -8.84 4.27 -5.62
C GLY A 63 -8.13 3.33 -6.59
N ASP A 64 -7.72 3.84 -7.74
CA ASP A 64 -7.04 3.04 -8.76
C ASP A 64 -5.65 2.60 -8.30
N VAL A 65 -4.93 3.44 -7.55
CA VAL A 65 -3.65 3.05 -6.95
C VAL A 65 -3.87 2.01 -5.85
N LEU A 66 -4.91 2.20 -5.04
CA LEU A 66 -5.28 1.22 -4.01
C LEU A 66 -5.61 -0.13 -4.64
N LEU A 67 -6.28 -0.12 -5.81
CA LEU A 67 -6.56 -1.35 -6.55
C LEU A 67 -5.28 -2.13 -6.84
N GLN A 68 -4.19 -1.46 -7.21
CA GLN A 68 -2.91 -2.12 -7.47
C GLN A 68 -2.41 -2.83 -6.22
N VAL A 69 -2.48 -2.17 -5.06
CA VAL A 69 -2.07 -2.77 -3.78
C VAL A 69 -2.91 -4.01 -3.46
N ILE A 70 -4.22 -3.90 -3.60
CA ILE A 70 -5.16 -4.99 -3.32
C ILE A 70 -4.98 -6.14 -4.28
N PHE A 71 -4.76 -5.86 -5.56
CA PHE A 71 -4.56 -6.87 -6.60
C PHE A 71 -3.30 -7.70 -6.31
N HIS A 72 -2.18 -7.03 -6.06
CA HIS A 72 -0.93 -7.71 -5.71
C HIS A 72 -1.06 -8.51 -4.41
N SER A 73 -1.78 -7.98 -3.44
CA SER A 73 -2.02 -8.68 -2.16
C SER A 73 -2.85 -9.94 -2.37
N GLN A 74 -3.84 -9.89 -3.27
CA GLN A 74 -4.64 -11.06 -3.60
C GLN A 74 -3.82 -12.14 -4.31
N ILE A 75 -2.94 -11.74 -5.24
CA ILE A 75 -2.02 -12.67 -5.91
C ILE A 75 -1.11 -13.34 -4.88
N ALA A 76 -0.55 -12.55 -3.96
CA ALA A 76 0.32 -13.08 -2.89
C ALA A 76 -0.43 -14.06 -1.99
N GLN A 77 -1.68 -13.78 -1.67
CA GLN A 77 -2.52 -14.67 -0.88
C GLN A 77 -2.75 -16.00 -1.58
N GLU A 78 -3.02 -15.97 -2.89
CA GLU A 78 -3.18 -17.17 -3.70
C GLU A 78 -1.90 -18.01 -3.71
N ASN A 79 -0.76 -17.35 -3.69
CA ASN A 79 0.56 -18.00 -3.63
C ASN A 79 0.97 -18.41 -2.22
N LYS A 80 0.12 -18.17 -1.22
CA LYS A 80 0.35 -18.51 0.20
C LYS A 80 1.56 -17.79 0.79
N GLU A 81 1.80 -16.55 0.37
CA GLU A 81 2.92 -15.74 0.84
C GLU A 81 2.48 -14.76 1.93
N PHE A 82 1.47 -13.94 1.66
CA PHE A 82 0.90 -12.98 2.59
C PHE A 82 -0.44 -12.49 2.06
N ASP A 83 -1.19 -11.74 2.87
CA ASP A 83 -2.45 -11.13 2.44
C ASP A 83 -2.43 -9.61 2.67
N PHE A 84 -3.54 -8.95 2.34
CA PHE A 84 -3.67 -7.51 2.49
C PHE A 84 -3.48 -7.06 3.96
N PHE A 85 -4.01 -7.82 4.91
CA PHE A 85 -3.89 -7.46 6.33
C PHE A 85 -2.43 -7.54 6.81
N ASP A 86 -1.64 -8.43 6.24
CA ASP A 86 -0.20 -8.49 6.51
C ASP A 86 0.50 -7.24 5.99
N VAL A 87 0.10 -6.74 4.81
CA VAL A 87 0.62 -5.49 4.25
C VAL A 87 0.30 -4.32 5.18
N VAL A 88 -0.95 -4.26 5.66
CA VAL A 88 -1.41 -3.22 6.59
C VAL A 88 -0.62 -3.27 7.90
N GLU A 89 -0.48 -4.45 8.49
CA GLU A 89 0.24 -4.61 9.76
C GLU A 89 1.71 -4.24 9.62
N ASN A 90 2.35 -4.69 8.55
CA ASN A 90 3.74 -4.37 8.28
C ASN A 90 3.96 -2.85 8.14
N LEU A 91 3.08 -2.19 7.41
CA LEU A 91 3.14 -0.73 7.25
C LEU A 91 2.94 -0.02 8.59
N LYS A 92 1.95 -0.46 9.36
CA LYS A 92 1.66 0.11 10.68
C LYS A 92 2.89 0.04 11.59
N GLN A 93 3.51 -1.13 11.69
CA GLN A 93 4.68 -1.33 12.54
C GLN A 93 5.86 -0.49 12.06
N LYS A 94 6.04 -0.39 10.76
CA LYS A 94 7.08 0.42 10.15
C LYS A 94 6.91 1.91 10.51
N LEU A 95 5.70 2.43 10.41
CA LEU A 95 5.41 3.83 10.73
C LEU A 95 5.62 4.13 12.21
N ILE A 96 5.19 3.24 13.09
CA ILE A 96 5.40 3.41 14.53
C ILE A 96 6.88 3.40 14.85
N ARG A 97 7.63 2.44 14.31
CA ARG A 97 9.06 2.30 14.54
C ARG A 97 9.85 3.50 14.02
N ARG A 98 9.46 4.05 12.87
CA ARG A 98 10.16 5.17 12.23
C ARG A 98 9.84 6.52 12.85
N HIS A 99 8.83 6.59 13.72
CA HIS A 99 8.38 7.85 14.34
C HIS A 99 8.35 7.75 15.86
N PRO A 100 9.49 7.35 16.50
CA PRO A 100 9.50 7.23 17.96
C PRO A 100 9.21 8.55 18.66
N TYR A 101 9.55 9.67 18.02
CA TYR A 101 9.28 11.01 18.53
C TYR A 101 7.78 11.34 18.58
N VAL A 102 6.94 10.56 17.90
CA VAL A 102 5.48 10.70 17.94
C VAL A 102 4.86 9.75 18.95
N PHE A 103 5.31 8.49 18.92
CA PHE A 103 4.69 7.41 19.70
C PHE A 103 5.32 7.22 21.08
N ASP A 104 6.56 7.69 21.28
CA ASP A 104 7.18 7.82 22.60
C ASP A 104 7.26 9.30 22.94
N LYS A 105 6.34 9.78 23.76
CA LYS A 105 6.19 11.20 24.08
C LYS A 105 7.03 11.64 25.27
N SER A 106 8.01 10.86 25.70
CA SER A 106 8.87 11.19 26.85
C SER A 106 9.75 12.40 26.60
N LYS A 107 10.03 12.74 25.34
CA LYS A 107 10.85 13.89 24.95
C LYS A 107 10.26 14.59 23.74
N LYS A 108 10.50 15.89 23.67
CA LYS A 108 10.18 16.69 22.49
C LYS A 108 11.42 16.79 21.61
N HIS A 109 11.21 16.77 20.30
CA HIS A 109 12.27 16.83 19.30
C HIS A 109 12.00 17.93 18.29
N THR A 110 13.05 18.56 17.79
CA THR A 110 12.95 19.52 16.69
C THR A 110 12.71 18.76 15.39
N LYS A 111 12.31 19.49 14.34
CA LYS A 111 12.11 18.91 13.01
C LYS A 111 13.40 18.25 12.51
N GLU A 112 14.55 18.89 12.73
CA GLU A 112 15.86 18.39 12.34
C GLU A 112 16.20 17.09 13.08
N GLU A 113 15.92 17.05 14.38
CA GLU A 113 16.12 15.84 15.18
C GLU A 113 15.22 14.68 14.70
N GLN A 114 13.96 14.98 14.41
CA GLN A 114 13.00 14.00 13.89
C GLN A 114 13.47 13.44 12.56
N THR A 115 13.92 14.27 11.64
CA THR A 115 14.44 13.85 10.34
C THR A 115 15.66 12.96 10.50
N ALA A 116 16.59 13.33 11.39
CA ALA A 116 17.79 12.55 11.66
C ALA A 116 17.45 11.17 12.24
N MET A 117 16.50 11.11 13.16
CA MET A 117 16.04 9.86 13.77
C MET A 117 15.42 8.93 12.71
N TRP A 118 14.57 9.48 11.87
CA TRP A 118 13.89 8.73 10.82
C TRP A 118 14.90 8.12 9.82
N GLU A 119 15.87 8.93 9.38
CA GLU A 119 16.92 8.48 8.48
C GLU A 119 17.80 7.39 9.10
N LYS A 120 18.13 7.54 10.38
CA LYS A 120 18.94 6.56 11.10
C LYS A 120 18.22 5.21 11.19
N ILE A 121 16.91 5.24 11.50
CA ILE A 121 16.11 4.02 11.62
C ILE A 121 16.01 3.32 10.27
N LYS A 122 15.75 4.07 9.20
CA LYS A 122 15.70 3.52 7.83
C LYS A 122 17.01 2.84 7.46
N ARG A 123 18.15 3.46 7.77
CA ARG A 123 19.45 2.87 7.48
C ARG A 123 19.69 1.60 8.27
N ALA A 124 19.29 1.57 9.55
CA ALA A 124 19.41 0.39 10.39
C ALA A 124 18.56 -0.76 9.83
N GLU A 125 17.36 -0.47 9.35
CA GLU A 125 16.49 -1.47 8.72
C GLU A 125 17.14 -2.07 7.48
N LYS A 126 17.72 -1.24 6.63
CA LYS A 126 18.39 -1.68 5.40
C LYS A 126 19.67 -2.47 5.67
N GLY A 127 20.47 -2.04 6.66
CA GLY A 127 21.72 -2.67 6.99
C GLY A 127 21.60 -3.99 7.70
N GLY A 128 20.51 -4.21 8.43
CA GLY A 128 20.29 -5.39 9.23
C GLY A 128 19.44 -6.48 8.61
N LYS A 129 18.82 -6.19 7.46
CA LYS A 129 17.89 -7.11 6.78
C LYS A 129 17.91 -6.86 5.28
N ASP A 130 17.53 -7.91 4.53
CA ASP A 130 17.28 -7.80 3.10
C ASP A 130 15.96 -7.06 2.86
N PHE A 131 15.95 -5.77 3.14
CA PHE A 131 14.82 -4.94 2.74
C PHE A 131 15.07 -4.42 1.35
N THR A 132 14.22 -4.78 0.43
CA THR A 132 14.11 -4.13 -0.86
C THR A 132 13.10 -3.00 -0.72
N TYR A 133 13.61 -1.81 -0.72
CA TYR A 133 12.77 -0.62 -0.78
C TYR A 133 12.79 -0.06 -2.19
#